data_0cc64696c45b3ef47f1459b4f427dbcc
#
_entry.id   0cc64696c45b3ef47f1459b4f427dbcc
#
_cell.length_a   1.000
_cell.length_b   1.000
_cell.length_c   1.000
_cell.angle_alpha   90.00
_cell.angle_beta   90.00
_cell.angle_gamma   90.00
#
_symmetry.space_group_name_H-M   'P 1'
#
loop_
_entity.id
_entity.type
_entity.pdbx_description
1 polymer ?
#
loop_
_entity_poly.entity_id
_entity_poly.type
_entity_poly.pdbx_seq_one_letter_code
_entity_poly.pdbx_strand_id
1 'polypeptide(L)'
;MKKQASRVALTAIAMAAAAPAFAQSSVTLYGIVDNGIGYQSNATTLGSTSGGKSVIRMNQGVWAGSRFGLKGAEDLGGGTKAIFTLESGFNSGTGATQYTDAMFGRQAWVGLTNATYGTLSAGRQYASYYQTMSAFSPTTWVTGYYGAHPGDVDGLDTIYRANNTLEYTSPKWYGLTLSGSYSFGGVAGSTNAGSTWATGIQYAAGPLGIGLAFERVNNSNTAGGTWGANSTTSNGGAQVGVSALTNGYQTAKAQQRFAVGLSYRFSDAWDATATYTNTEYIPGAASKFVNTAIFNTAGAALHWKPSAVWDFGAGYAYTRATEANGITDSAQYHQFNLSQYYLLSKRTGLYLLEAYQHAKGKTLGTSGAGSIVDATATLGDGFNSAPSSTGTQFAFGAGIIHRF
;
A
#
# COMPACT_ATOMS: atom_id res chain seq x y z
N MET A 1 51.76 35.58 -41.03
CA MET A 1 50.99 35.88 -39.78
C MET A 1 49.50 35.76 -39.89
N LYS A 2 48.82 36.04 -41.01
CA LYS A 2 47.35 35.92 -41.15
C LYS A 2 46.75 34.51 -41.09
N LYS A 3 47.51 33.46 -41.48
CA LYS A 3 47.01 32.04 -41.42
C LYS A 3 47.05 31.39 -40.05
N GLN A 4 47.86 31.89 -39.12
CA GLN A 4 47.89 31.40 -37.75
C GLN A 4 46.74 31.97 -36.87
N ALA A 5 46.37 33.23 -37.11
CA ALA A 5 45.26 33.88 -36.39
C ALA A 5 43.90 33.20 -36.68
N SER A 6 43.67 32.70 -37.94
CA SER A 6 42.44 31.99 -38.28
C SER A 6 42.31 30.62 -37.62
N ARG A 7 43.42 29.90 -37.37
CA ARG A 7 43.41 28.58 -36.72
C ARG A 7 43.13 28.69 -35.20
N VAL A 8 43.69 29.73 -34.56
CA VAL A 8 43.44 29.98 -33.14
C VAL A 8 42.00 30.43 -32.90
N ALA A 9 41.41 31.21 -33.81
CA ALA A 9 40.00 31.64 -33.71
C ALA A 9 39.04 30.47 -33.91
N LEU A 10 39.28 29.50 -34.83
CA LEU A 10 38.49 28.30 -35.01
C LEU A 10 38.53 27.34 -33.80
N THR A 11 39.71 27.22 -33.16
CA THR A 11 39.88 26.35 -31.97
C THR A 11 39.18 26.98 -30.76
N ALA A 12 39.18 28.30 -30.60
CA ALA A 12 38.49 29.03 -29.55
C ALA A 12 36.97 28.93 -29.69
N ILE A 13 36.44 28.95 -30.93
CA ILE A 13 35.01 28.78 -31.21
C ILE A 13 34.60 27.34 -30.98
N ALA A 14 35.40 26.32 -31.29
CA ALA A 14 35.13 24.93 -31.00
C ALA A 14 35.13 24.60 -29.50
N MET A 15 35.96 25.27 -28.70
CA MET A 15 35.92 25.15 -27.23
C MET A 15 34.76 25.91 -26.58
N ALA A 16 34.27 26.97 -27.17
CA ALA A 16 33.08 27.70 -26.70
C ALA A 16 31.77 26.92 -27.02
N ALA A 17 31.78 26.06 -28.04
CA ALA A 17 30.61 25.22 -28.37
C ALA A 17 30.50 23.95 -27.49
N ALA A 18 31.49 23.64 -26.65
CA ALA A 18 31.42 22.65 -25.57
C ALA A 18 30.85 23.30 -24.29
N ALA A 19 29.77 24.10 -24.40
CA ALA A 19 28.99 24.45 -23.24
C ALA A 19 28.49 23.12 -22.62
N PRO A 20 28.76 22.85 -21.33
CA PRO A 20 28.17 21.69 -20.70
C PRO A 20 26.67 21.79 -20.95
N ALA A 21 26.08 20.81 -21.61
CA ALA A 21 24.65 20.64 -21.61
C ALA A 21 24.27 20.48 -20.15
N PHE A 22 23.87 21.57 -19.47
CA PHE A 22 23.34 21.45 -18.12
C PHE A 22 22.16 20.51 -18.22
N ALA A 23 22.37 19.31 -17.71
CA ALA A 23 21.32 18.33 -17.54
C ALA A 23 20.17 19.07 -16.83
N GLN A 24 19.02 19.15 -17.46
CA GLN A 24 17.90 19.92 -16.95
C GLN A 24 17.35 19.20 -15.72
N SER A 25 17.90 19.52 -14.56
CA SER A 25 17.42 19.01 -13.27
C SER A 25 16.05 19.59 -13.00
N SER A 26 15.08 18.74 -12.71
CA SER A 26 13.73 19.18 -12.36
C SER A 26 13.37 18.71 -10.94
N VAL A 27 12.81 19.61 -10.15
CA VAL A 27 12.19 19.29 -8.87
C VAL A 27 10.73 19.71 -8.93
N THR A 28 9.85 18.78 -8.64
CA THR A 28 8.40 19.01 -8.65
C THR A 28 7.85 18.84 -7.24
N LEU A 29 7.17 19.87 -6.73
CA LEU A 29 6.30 19.77 -5.58
C LEU A 29 4.95 19.18 -6.04
N TYR A 30 4.44 18.22 -5.30
CA TYR A 30 3.12 17.61 -5.56
C TYR A 30 2.43 17.28 -4.24
N GLY A 31 1.12 17.07 -4.31
CA GLY A 31 0.40 16.65 -3.12
C GLY A 31 -1.09 16.39 -3.33
N ILE A 32 -1.69 15.93 -2.24
CA ILE A 32 -3.13 15.65 -2.13
C ILE A 32 -3.59 16.16 -0.77
N VAL A 33 -4.71 16.87 -0.75
CA VAL A 33 -5.50 17.15 0.45
C VAL A 33 -6.87 16.49 0.26
N ASP A 34 -7.21 15.58 1.16
CA ASP A 34 -8.45 14.82 1.15
C ASP A 34 -9.09 14.89 2.54
N ASN A 35 -10.30 15.44 2.60
CA ASN A 35 -11.09 15.57 3.82
C ASN A 35 -12.56 15.23 3.56
N GLY A 36 -13.17 14.59 4.53
CA GLY A 36 -14.59 14.25 4.46
C GLY A 36 -15.20 14.06 5.84
N ILE A 37 -16.49 13.82 5.85
CA ILE A 37 -17.25 13.39 7.03
C ILE A 37 -17.51 11.91 6.86
N GLY A 38 -17.26 11.13 7.91
CA GLY A 38 -17.50 9.70 7.92
C GLY A 38 -18.37 9.28 9.08
N TYR A 39 -19.19 8.27 8.80
CA TYR A 39 -19.99 7.53 9.78
C TYR A 39 -19.50 6.09 9.83
N GLN A 40 -19.40 5.52 11.04
CA GLN A 40 -19.19 4.08 11.25
C GLN A 40 -20.15 3.59 12.33
N SER A 41 -20.81 2.45 12.10
CA SER A 41 -21.61 1.76 13.11
C SER A 41 -20.74 0.87 14.01
N ASN A 42 -21.18 0.64 15.24
CA ASN A 42 -20.57 -0.32 16.19
C ASN A 42 -19.05 -0.14 16.45
N ALA A 43 -18.51 1.07 16.22
CA ALA A 43 -17.10 1.36 16.38
C ALA A 43 -16.66 1.17 17.83
N THR A 44 -15.51 0.48 18.02
CA THR A 44 -14.92 0.17 19.31
C THR A 44 -13.38 0.20 19.24
N THR A 45 -12.72 -0.16 20.31
CA THR A 45 -11.26 -0.34 20.35
C THR A 45 -10.87 -1.75 19.92
N LEU A 46 -9.66 -1.89 19.38
CA LEU A 46 -9.12 -3.18 18.94
C LEU A 46 -9.15 -4.21 20.08
N GLY A 47 -9.66 -5.40 19.79
CA GLY A 47 -9.79 -6.51 20.74
C GLY A 47 -11.09 -6.49 21.57
N SER A 48 -11.92 -5.46 21.47
CA SER A 48 -13.23 -5.43 22.14
C SER A 48 -14.30 -6.06 21.24
N THR A 49 -15.13 -6.93 21.84
CA THR A 49 -16.28 -7.60 21.19
C THR A 49 -17.62 -7.10 21.74
N SER A 50 -17.64 -5.99 22.45
CA SER A 50 -18.86 -5.40 23.05
C SER A 50 -18.75 -3.89 23.17
N GLY A 51 -19.90 -3.23 23.46
CA GLY A 51 -19.96 -1.81 23.84
C GLY A 51 -19.70 -0.82 22.71
N GLY A 52 -19.59 -1.26 21.45
CA GLY A 52 -19.41 -0.38 20.32
C GLY A 52 -20.60 0.53 20.07
N LYS A 53 -20.32 1.74 19.60
CA LYS A 53 -21.30 2.78 19.29
C LYS A 53 -21.08 3.32 17.89
N SER A 54 -22.11 3.93 17.31
CA SER A 54 -21.92 4.68 16.08
C SER A 54 -21.09 5.94 16.33
N VAL A 55 -20.27 6.30 15.37
CA VAL A 55 -19.43 7.49 15.41
C VAL A 55 -19.58 8.28 14.12
N ILE A 56 -19.69 9.59 14.26
CA ILE A 56 -19.56 10.56 13.16
C ILE A 56 -18.31 11.38 13.47
N ARG A 57 -17.42 11.49 12.49
CA ARG A 57 -16.18 12.26 12.66
C ARG A 57 -15.71 12.85 11.32
N MET A 58 -14.85 13.85 11.41
CA MET A 58 -14.07 14.24 10.26
C MET A 58 -13.08 13.11 9.95
N ASN A 59 -13.18 12.58 8.76
CA ASN A 59 -12.25 11.58 8.22
C ASN A 59 -11.36 12.24 7.18
N GLN A 60 -10.08 11.97 7.29
CA GLN A 60 -9.09 12.45 6.35
C GLN A 60 -8.55 11.31 5.52
N GLY A 61 -8.25 11.57 4.25
CA GLY A 61 -7.66 10.59 3.38
C GLY A 61 -8.57 9.41 3.09
N VAL A 62 -9.89 9.63 3.06
CA VAL A 62 -10.89 8.57 2.83
C VAL A 62 -10.74 7.99 1.43
N TRP A 63 -10.60 8.85 0.43
CA TRP A 63 -10.31 8.43 -0.93
C TRP A 63 -8.82 8.17 -1.14
N ALA A 64 -7.97 9.10 -0.67
CA ALA A 64 -6.52 8.98 -0.78
C ALA A 64 -5.81 9.74 0.35
N GLY A 65 -4.93 9.09 1.10
CA GLY A 65 -4.21 9.70 2.22
C GLY A 65 -3.59 11.05 1.85
N SER A 66 -3.89 12.08 2.65
CA SER A 66 -3.35 13.42 2.46
C SER A 66 -1.83 13.41 2.56
N ARG A 67 -1.15 14.05 1.60
CA ARG A 67 0.31 14.02 1.47
C ARG A 67 0.83 15.21 0.71
N PHE A 68 2.10 15.53 0.93
CA PHE A 68 2.88 16.37 0.04
C PHE A 68 4.26 15.74 -0.18
N GLY A 69 4.89 16.04 -1.30
CA GLY A 69 6.20 15.48 -1.62
C GLY A 69 6.98 16.28 -2.63
N LEU A 70 8.26 16.00 -2.67
CA LEU A 70 9.20 16.46 -3.67
C LEU A 70 9.69 15.24 -4.46
N LYS A 71 9.67 15.34 -5.77
CA LYS A 71 10.31 14.37 -6.67
C LYS A 71 11.21 15.10 -7.64
N GLY A 72 12.36 14.53 -7.93
CA GLY A 72 13.30 15.14 -8.85
C GLY A 72 13.94 14.13 -9.78
N ALA A 73 14.45 14.66 -10.88
CA ALA A 73 15.24 13.91 -11.84
C ALA A 73 16.38 14.79 -12.34
N GLU A 74 17.58 14.20 -12.44
CA GLU A 74 18.78 14.78 -13.02
C GLU A 74 19.26 13.86 -14.13
N ASP A 75 19.47 14.39 -15.33
CA ASP A 75 20.01 13.62 -16.44
C ASP A 75 21.52 13.47 -16.29
N LEU A 76 22.01 12.25 -16.18
CA LEU A 76 23.43 11.91 -16.05
C LEU A 76 24.11 11.59 -17.40
N GLY A 77 23.35 11.70 -18.50
CA GLY A 77 23.79 11.30 -19.83
C GLY A 77 23.61 9.81 -20.09
N GLY A 78 23.79 9.41 -21.36
CA GLY A 78 23.67 8.00 -21.77
C GLY A 78 22.29 7.37 -21.52
N GLY A 79 21.23 8.20 -21.40
CA GLY A 79 19.86 7.74 -21.09
C GLY A 79 19.66 7.38 -19.62
N THR A 80 20.62 7.65 -18.75
CA THR A 80 20.55 7.40 -17.30
C THR A 80 20.17 8.68 -16.55
N LYS A 81 19.28 8.55 -15.57
CA LYS A 81 18.89 9.65 -14.68
C LYS A 81 19.07 9.25 -13.23
N ALA A 82 19.54 10.19 -12.40
CA ALA A 82 19.35 10.13 -10.96
C ALA A 82 17.94 10.63 -10.63
N ILE A 83 17.23 9.91 -9.76
CA ILE A 83 15.87 10.23 -9.37
C ILE A 83 15.73 10.16 -7.85
N PHE A 84 14.82 10.94 -7.27
CA PHE A 84 14.48 10.82 -5.86
C PHE A 84 13.00 11.11 -5.61
N THR A 85 12.50 10.62 -4.48
CA THR A 85 11.19 10.97 -3.93
C THR A 85 11.29 11.13 -2.42
N LEU A 86 10.78 12.26 -1.92
CA LEU A 86 10.56 12.54 -0.50
C LEU A 86 9.07 12.84 -0.33
N GLU A 87 8.34 12.00 0.41
CA GLU A 87 6.87 12.12 0.57
C GLU A 87 6.48 12.03 2.04
N SER A 88 5.81 13.07 2.54
CA SER A 88 5.21 13.14 3.87
C SER A 88 3.71 12.92 3.79
N GLY A 89 3.17 12.05 4.64
CA GLY A 89 1.74 11.98 4.90
C GLY A 89 1.37 12.85 6.09
N PHE A 90 0.20 13.47 6.04
CA PHE A 90 -0.30 14.28 7.13
C PHE A 90 -1.79 14.10 7.36
N ASN A 91 -2.20 14.39 8.59
CA ASN A 91 -3.58 14.45 9.00
C ASN A 91 -4.12 15.85 8.71
N SER A 92 -4.94 16.00 7.67
CA SER A 92 -5.49 17.30 7.28
C SER A 92 -6.52 17.88 8.28
N GLY A 93 -7.03 17.06 9.20
CA GLY A 93 -7.92 17.54 10.27
C GLY A 93 -7.17 18.12 11.49
N THR A 94 -5.92 17.72 11.72
CA THR A 94 -5.13 18.12 12.90
C THR A 94 -3.80 18.79 12.57
N GLY A 95 -3.31 18.65 11.32
CA GLY A 95 -1.98 19.09 10.90
C GLY A 95 -0.83 18.15 11.31
N ALA A 96 -1.09 17.08 12.05
CA ALA A 96 -0.07 16.13 12.50
C ALA A 96 0.49 15.28 11.33
N THR A 97 1.72 14.80 11.46
CA THR A 97 2.29 13.81 10.54
C THR A 97 1.55 12.48 10.63
N GLN A 98 1.39 11.78 9.49
CA GLN A 98 0.72 10.47 9.44
C GLN A 98 1.50 9.38 10.18
N TYR A 99 2.83 9.45 10.14
CA TYR A 99 3.72 8.51 10.82
C TYR A 99 4.48 9.23 11.92
N THR A 100 4.43 8.71 13.13
CA THR A 100 5.15 9.27 14.28
C THR A 100 6.65 9.27 14.00
N ASP A 101 7.32 10.35 14.35
CA ASP A 101 8.77 10.54 14.23
C ASP A 101 9.35 10.35 12.81
N ALA A 102 8.52 10.48 11.77
CA ALA A 102 8.93 10.32 10.38
C ALA A 102 8.45 11.47 9.50
N MET A 103 9.32 12.45 9.24
CA MET A 103 9.02 13.59 8.36
C MET A 103 8.61 13.14 6.95
N PHE A 104 9.32 12.18 6.36
CA PHE A 104 9.00 11.58 5.06
C PHE A 104 8.54 10.13 5.25
N GLY A 105 7.50 9.96 6.08
CA GLY A 105 7.03 8.64 6.50
C GLY A 105 6.41 7.79 5.40
N ARG A 106 6.07 8.39 4.24
CA ARG A 106 5.53 7.64 3.10
C ARG A 106 6.62 7.13 2.17
N GLN A 107 7.53 8.01 1.73
CA GLN A 107 8.66 7.63 0.87
C GLN A 107 9.84 8.56 1.13
N ALA A 108 11.06 8.00 1.17
CA ALA A 108 12.33 8.72 1.26
C ALA A 108 13.41 7.86 0.61
N TRP A 109 13.62 8.05 -0.71
CA TRP A 109 14.54 7.23 -1.48
C TRP A 109 15.20 7.99 -2.62
N VAL A 110 16.35 7.49 -3.06
CA VAL A 110 17.12 7.93 -4.23
C VAL A 110 17.36 6.72 -5.13
N GLY A 111 17.50 6.93 -6.44
CA GLY A 111 17.73 5.83 -7.38
C GLY A 111 18.32 6.27 -8.70
N LEU A 112 18.66 5.28 -9.50
CA LEU A 112 19.07 5.43 -10.90
C LEU A 112 18.03 4.76 -11.80
N THR A 113 17.66 5.42 -12.88
CA THR A 113 16.76 4.85 -13.88
C THR A 113 17.33 4.98 -15.29
N ASN A 114 17.10 3.94 -16.09
CA ASN A 114 17.51 3.91 -17.50
C ASN A 114 16.52 3.05 -18.29
N ALA A 115 16.12 3.50 -19.48
CA ALA A 115 15.12 2.80 -20.28
C ALA A 115 15.54 1.37 -20.69
N THR A 116 16.84 1.11 -20.79
CA THR A 116 17.40 -0.21 -21.17
C THR A 116 17.64 -1.12 -19.96
N TYR A 117 18.05 -0.54 -18.82
CA TYR A 117 18.50 -1.30 -17.65
C TYR A 117 17.49 -1.32 -16.51
N GLY A 118 16.43 -0.51 -16.58
CA GLY A 118 15.41 -0.42 -15.52
C GLY A 118 15.75 0.60 -14.44
N THR A 119 15.19 0.42 -13.27
CA THR A 119 15.33 1.33 -12.12
C THR A 119 15.84 0.59 -10.91
N LEU A 120 16.87 1.13 -10.27
CA LEU A 120 17.37 0.70 -8.97
C LEU A 120 17.20 1.86 -7.99
N SER A 121 16.52 1.62 -6.86
CA SER A 121 16.28 2.63 -5.83
C SER A 121 16.64 2.13 -4.45
N ALA A 122 17.03 3.04 -3.55
CA ALA A 122 17.42 2.75 -2.18
C ALA A 122 16.79 3.75 -1.21
N GLY A 123 16.19 3.26 -0.13
CA GLY A 123 15.56 4.07 0.92
C GLY A 123 14.26 3.49 1.43
N ARG A 124 13.46 4.34 2.11
CA ARG A 124 12.11 3.96 2.57
C ARG A 124 11.13 4.07 1.42
N GLN A 125 10.47 2.96 1.09
CA GLN A 125 9.56 2.90 -0.05
C GLN A 125 8.54 1.75 0.08
N TYR A 126 7.61 1.65 -0.86
CA TYR A 126 6.75 0.48 -0.98
C TYR A 126 7.58 -0.74 -1.40
N ALA A 127 7.23 -1.92 -0.88
CA ALA A 127 7.81 -3.16 -1.37
C ALA A 127 7.24 -3.54 -2.76
N SER A 128 8.00 -4.31 -3.52
CA SER A 128 7.61 -4.76 -4.87
C SER A 128 6.25 -5.48 -4.91
N TYR A 129 5.84 -6.13 -3.82
CA TYR A 129 4.52 -6.73 -3.66
C TYR A 129 3.41 -5.71 -3.90
N TYR A 130 3.42 -4.61 -3.12
CA TYR A 130 2.40 -3.57 -3.25
C TYR A 130 2.49 -2.85 -4.59
N GLN A 131 3.70 -2.52 -5.06
CA GLN A 131 3.88 -1.81 -6.34
C GLN A 131 3.31 -2.62 -7.52
N THR A 132 3.48 -3.95 -7.51
CA THR A 132 2.91 -4.84 -8.52
C THR A 132 1.39 -4.93 -8.40
N MET A 133 0.86 -5.08 -7.18
CA MET A 133 -0.55 -5.40 -6.95
C MET A 133 -1.45 -4.18 -6.86
N SER A 134 -0.92 -2.97 -6.63
CA SER A 134 -1.71 -1.74 -6.47
C SER A 134 -2.65 -1.45 -7.65
N ALA A 135 -2.26 -1.82 -8.87
CA ALA A 135 -3.08 -1.66 -10.07
C ALA A 135 -4.37 -2.52 -10.07
N PHE A 136 -4.46 -3.51 -9.18
CA PHE A 136 -5.58 -4.45 -9.06
C PHE A 136 -6.37 -4.24 -7.77
N SER A 137 -5.85 -3.41 -6.84
CA SER A 137 -6.50 -3.15 -5.56
C SER A 137 -7.76 -2.31 -5.73
N PRO A 138 -8.89 -2.71 -5.12
CA PRO A 138 -10.11 -1.92 -5.17
C PRO A 138 -9.94 -0.55 -4.50
N THR A 139 -9.10 -0.41 -3.47
CA THR A 139 -8.87 0.85 -2.76
C THR A 139 -8.22 1.92 -3.61
N THR A 140 -7.31 1.52 -4.48
CA THR A 140 -6.64 2.44 -5.40
C THR A 140 -7.54 2.81 -6.59
N TRP A 141 -8.49 1.95 -6.90
CA TRP A 141 -9.29 2.01 -8.11
C TRP A 141 -10.60 2.73 -7.95
N VAL A 142 -11.43 2.32 -6.97
CA VAL A 142 -12.81 2.78 -6.94
C VAL A 142 -13.35 3.14 -5.55
N THR A 143 -12.80 2.67 -4.46
CA THR A 143 -13.48 2.68 -3.16
C THR A 143 -12.70 3.31 -2.00
N GLY A 144 -11.55 3.95 -2.24
CA GLY A 144 -10.74 4.49 -1.15
C GLY A 144 -10.41 3.45 -0.06
N TYR A 145 -10.02 3.85 1.15
CA TYR A 145 -9.61 2.89 2.20
C TYR A 145 -10.77 2.03 2.72
N TYR A 146 -12.03 2.45 2.61
CA TYR A 146 -13.18 1.59 2.92
C TYR A 146 -13.27 0.38 2.00
N GLY A 147 -12.69 0.45 0.81
CA GLY A 147 -12.61 -0.63 -0.15
C GLY A 147 -11.50 -1.63 0.10
N ALA A 148 -10.61 -1.40 1.08
CA ALA A 148 -9.62 -2.40 1.48
C ALA A 148 -10.31 -3.73 1.73
N HIS A 149 -9.66 -4.82 1.35
CA HIS A 149 -10.13 -6.15 1.73
C HIS A 149 -10.30 -6.23 3.25
N PRO A 150 -11.16 -7.12 3.80
CA PRO A 150 -11.46 -7.15 5.21
C PRO A 150 -10.22 -6.97 6.10
N GLY A 151 -10.19 -5.86 6.87
CA GLY A 151 -9.08 -5.48 7.75
C GLY A 151 -7.73 -5.27 7.09
N ASP A 152 -7.69 -5.06 5.77
CA ASP A 152 -6.46 -4.99 4.94
C ASP A 152 -5.48 -6.13 5.23
N VAL A 153 -6.01 -7.34 5.44
CA VAL A 153 -5.23 -8.51 5.86
C VAL A 153 -4.10 -8.85 4.88
N ASP A 154 -4.28 -8.52 3.62
CA ASP A 154 -3.34 -8.78 2.53
C ASP A 154 -2.43 -7.60 2.19
N GLY A 155 -2.63 -6.43 2.82
CA GLY A 155 -1.76 -5.27 2.67
C GLY A 155 -1.87 -4.56 1.32
N LEU A 156 -3.03 -4.65 0.64
CA LEU A 156 -3.25 -4.02 -0.65
C LEU A 156 -3.75 -2.56 -0.55
N ASP A 157 -3.99 -2.03 0.66
CA ASP A 157 -4.40 -0.63 0.87
C ASP A 157 -3.26 0.33 1.18
N THR A 158 -2.02 -0.02 1.01
CA THR A 158 -0.92 0.95 1.13
C THR A 158 -0.47 1.36 2.53
N ILE A 159 -0.91 0.70 3.57
CA ILE A 159 -0.47 1.07 4.93
C ILE A 159 0.99 0.69 5.21
N TYR A 160 1.54 -0.28 4.47
CA TYR A 160 2.90 -0.76 4.67
C TYR A 160 3.93 -0.09 3.75
N ARG A 161 5.04 0.37 4.35
CA ARG A 161 6.28 0.81 3.69
C ARG A 161 7.44 0.14 4.39
N ALA A 162 8.38 -0.35 3.62
CA ALA A 162 9.58 -0.96 4.15
C ALA A 162 10.70 0.07 4.31
N ASN A 163 11.39 0.02 5.45
CA ASN A 163 12.59 0.81 5.71
C ASN A 163 13.83 0.10 5.13
N ASN A 164 14.88 0.88 4.84
CA ASN A 164 16.19 0.35 4.44
C ASN A 164 16.10 -0.60 3.24
N THR A 165 15.29 -0.24 2.24
CA THR A 165 14.95 -1.08 1.10
C THR A 165 15.85 -0.76 -0.09
N LEU A 166 16.38 -1.81 -0.72
CA LEU A 166 16.90 -1.78 -2.08
C LEU A 166 15.87 -2.44 -2.99
N GLU A 167 15.52 -1.77 -4.08
CA GLU A 167 14.52 -2.25 -5.03
C GLU A 167 14.99 -2.11 -6.46
N TYR A 168 14.75 -3.15 -7.25
CA TYR A 168 14.94 -3.14 -8.69
C TYR A 168 13.61 -3.38 -9.41
N THR A 169 13.35 -2.54 -10.45
CA THR A 169 12.25 -2.72 -11.40
C THR A 169 12.81 -2.75 -12.81
N SER A 170 12.51 -3.80 -13.56
CA SER A 170 12.96 -3.98 -14.94
C SER A 170 12.34 -2.95 -15.88
N PRO A 171 12.92 -2.73 -17.07
CA PRO A 171 12.19 -2.14 -18.20
C PRO A 171 10.95 -2.97 -18.52
N LYS A 172 10.01 -2.35 -19.24
CA LYS A 172 8.82 -3.05 -19.74
C LYS A 172 9.15 -3.77 -21.06
N TRP A 173 9.21 -5.10 -21.03
CA TRP A 173 9.47 -5.94 -22.21
C TRP A 173 8.18 -6.54 -22.73
N TYR A 174 7.68 -6.08 -23.87
CA TYR A 174 6.43 -6.58 -24.50
C TYR A 174 5.23 -6.64 -23.52
N GLY A 175 5.14 -5.69 -22.63
CA GLY A 175 4.08 -5.64 -21.60
C GLY A 175 4.48 -6.25 -20.25
N LEU A 176 5.56 -7.00 -20.15
CA LEU A 176 6.06 -7.63 -18.93
C LEU A 176 6.98 -6.70 -18.16
N THR A 177 6.77 -6.56 -16.85
CA THR A 177 7.65 -5.89 -15.89
C THR A 177 7.93 -6.82 -14.73
N LEU A 178 9.19 -6.93 -14.33
CA LEU A 178 9.66 -7.70 -13.17
C LEU A 178 10.12 -6.74 -12.10
N SER A 179 9.85 -7.04 -10.84
CA SER A 179 10.37 -6.26 -9.70
C SER A 179 10.81 -7.15 -8.55
N GLY A 180 11.75 -6.66 -7.77
CA GLY A 180 12.23 -7.32 -6.58
C GLY A 180 12.77 -6.32 -5.57
N SER A 181 12.47 -6.51 -4.29
CA SER A 181 12.93 -5.65 -3.21
C SER A 181 13.45 -6.46 -2.03
N TYR A 182 14.45 -5.91 -1.37
CA TYR A 182 15.00 -6.44 -0.13
C TYR A 182 15.25 -5.29 0.85
N SER A 183 14.75 -5.44 2.07
CA SER A 183 14.85 -4.46 3.14
C SER A 183 15.69 -5.03 4.27
N PHE A 184 16.74 -4.31 4.65
CA PHE A 184 17.73 -4.78 5.61
C PHE A 184 17.28 -4.50 7.04
N GLY A 185 17.07 -5.54 7.85
CA GLY A 185 16.71 -5.40 9.27
C GLY A 185 17.85 -4.86 10.16
N GLY A 186 19.09 -4.96 9.72
CA GLY A 186 20.25 -4.46 10.46
C GLY A 186 20.55 -5.22 11.77
N VAL A 187 20.10 -6.48 11.86
CA VAL A 187 20.35 -7.31 13.06
C VAL A 187 21.71 -7.98 12.94
N ALA A 188 22.59 -7.70 13.90
CA ALA A 188 23.94 -8.27 13.93
C ALA A 188 23.89 -9.81 13.92
N GLY A 189 24.70 -10.43 13.06
CA GLY A 189 24.77 -11.89 12.93
C GLY A 189 23.62 -12.52 12.13
N SER A 190 22.69 -11.73 11.61
CA SER A 190 21.57 -12.25 10.80
C SER A 190 21.19 -11.32 9.66
N THR A 191 21.22 -11.81 8.45
CA THR A 191 20.73 -11.07 7.27
C THR A 191 19.20 -11.14 7.15
N ASN A 192 18.57 -12.15 7.77
CA ASN A 192 17.14 -12.41 7.61
C ASN A 192 16.27 -11.82 8.74
N ALA A 193 16.82 -11.68 9.95
CA ALA A 193 16.06 -11.11 11.08
C ALA A 193 15.67 -9.66 10.80
N GLY A 194 14.40 -9.33 10.96
CA GLY A 194 13.84 -8.00 10.70
C GLY A 194 13.74 -7.62 9.24
N SER A 195 14.19 -8.45 8.30
CA SER A 195 14.14 -8.14 6.86
C SER A 195 12.74 -8.22 6.29
N THR A 196 12.51 -7.48 5.20
CA THR A 196 11.39 -7.72 4.29
C THR A 196 11.95 -8.04 2.90
N TRP A 197 11.38 -9.02 2.22
CA TRP A 197 11.68 -9.22 0.81
C TRP A 197 10.40 -9.49 0.02
N ALA A 198 10.37 -8.97 -1.18
CA ALA A 198 9.22 -9.10 -2.07
C ALA A 198 9.66 -9.22 -3.52
N THR A 199 8.81 -9.85 -4.33
CA THR A 199 8.97 -9.93 -5.78
C THR A 199 7.62 -9.74 -6.45
N GLY A 200 7.65 -9.24 -7.68
CA GLY A 200 6.47 -9.02 -8.48
C GLY A 200 6.70 -9.24 -9.96
N ILE A 201 5.68 -9.76 -10.62
CA ILE A 201 5.59 -9.92 -12.06
C ILE A 201 4.30 -9.25 -12.50
N GLN A 202 4.38 -8.28 -13.40
CA GLN A 202 3.23 -7.58 -13.95
C GLN A 202 3.24 -7.68 -15.47
N TYR A 203 2.13 -8.09 -16.04
CA TYR A 203 1.87 -8.02 -17.48
C TYR A 203 0.75 -7.03 -17.75
N ALA A 204 0.97 -6.09 -18.68
CA ALA A 204 -0.03 -5.11 -19.10
C ALA A 204 0.09 -4.86 -20.59
N ALA A 205 -0.84 -5.40 -21.38
CA ALA A 205 -0.91 -5.23 -22.83
C ALA A 205 -2.37 -5.15 -23.31
N GLY A 206 -2.67 -4.13 -24.11
CA GLY A 206 -4.04 -3.87 -24.56
C GLY A 206 -5.00 -3.68 -23.37
N PRO A 207 -6.15 -4.38 -23.37
CA PRO A 207 -7.14 -4.27 -22.29
C PRO A 207 -6.80 -5.12 -21.05
N LEU A 208 -5.81 -6.03 -21.15
CA LEU A 208 -5.51 -7.04 -20.15
C LEU A 208 -4.37 -6.59 -19.23
N GLY A 209 -4.56 -6.71 -17.93
CA GLY A 209 -3.51 -6.65 -16.91
C GLY A 209 -3.51 -7.92 -16.05
N ILE A 210 -2.32 -8.44 -15.74
CA ILE A 210 -2.11 -9.58 -14.83
C ILE A 210 -1.00 -9.22 -13.87
N GLY A 211 -1.17 -9.51 -12.58
CA GLY A 211 -0.17 -9.33 -11.53
C GLY A 211 0.02 -10.60 -10.73
N LEU A 212 1.26 -10.91 -10.40
CA LEU A 212 1.65 -11.95 -9.45
C LEU A 212 2.67 -11.33 -8.49
N ALA A 213 2.48 -11.50 -7.19
CA ALA A 213 3.41 -10.95 -6.22
C ALA A 213 3.52 -11.83 -4.98
N PHE A 214 4.69 -11.76 -4.37
CA PHE A 214 4.99 -12.40 -3.11
C PHE A 214 5.74 -11.44 -2.19
N GLU A 215 5.45 -11.51 -0.89
CA GLU A 215 6.14 -10.75 0.15
C GLU A 215 6.32 -11.59 1.40
N ARG A 216 7.47 -11.43 2.05
CA ARG A 216 7.71 -11.94 3.39
C ARG A 216 8.30 -10.85 4.27
N VAL A 217 7.65 -10.61 5.41
CA VAL A 217 8.06 -9.64 6.44
C VAL A 217 8.49 -10.42 7.67
N ASN A 218 9.75 -10.30 8.07
CA ASN A 218 10.31 -11.01 9.21
C ASN A 218 10.36 -10.09 10.45
N ASN A 219 9.97 -10.61 11.59
CA ASN A 219 10.24 -9.99 12.87
C ASN A 219 11.76 -9.99 13.14
N SER A 220 12.30 -8.91 13.69
CA SER A 220 13.70 -8.92 14.14
C SER A 220 13.93 -9.81 15.35
N ASN A 221 12.88 -10.14 16.10
CA ASN A 221 12.88 -11.21 17.09
C ASN A 221 12.57 -12.55 16.38
N THR A 222 13.60 -13.33 16.10
CA THR A 222 13.49 -14.59 15.33
C THR A 222 12.69 -15.69 16.04
N ALA A 223 12.49 -15.58 17.33
CA ALA A 223 11.61 -16.47 18.11
C ALA A 223 10.12 -16.08 18.02
N GLY A 224 9.78 -14.94 17.40
CA GLY A 224 8.44 -14.35 17.49
C GLY A 224 8.26 -13.58 18.81
N GLY A 225 7.03 -13.23 19.15
CA GLY A 225 6.73 -12.32 20.27
C GLY A 225 6.61 -10.88 19.79
N THR A 226 6.91 -9.92 20.66
CA THR A 226 6.90 -8.49 20.30
C THR A 226 7.85 -8.23 19.16
N TRP A 227 7.38 -7.49 18.17
CA TRP A 227 8.21 -7.09 17.03
C TRP A 227 9.32 -6.16 17.48
N GLY A 228 10.56 -6.50 17.16
CA GLY A 228 11.72 -5.70 17.57
C GLY A 228 11.89 -4.46 16.68
N ALA A 229 12.55 -3.45 17.21
CA ALA A 229 12.75 -2.15 16.55
C ALA A 229 13.49 -2.24 15.20
N ASN A 230 14.29 -3.27 14.98
CA ASN A 230 15.01 -3.53 13.74
C ASN A 230 14.16 -4.23 12.66
N SER A 231 12.87 -4.48 12.91
CA SER A 231 11.97 -4.95 11.85
C SER A 231 11.71 -3.81 10.86
N THR A 232 11.75 -4.09 9.57
CA THR A 232 11.66 -3.08 8.49
C THR A 232 10.24 -2.59 8.25
N THR A 233 9.43 -2.52 9.29
CA THR A 233 8.03 -2.11 9.23
C THR A 233 7.85 -0.60 9.30
N SER A 234 6.70 -0.10 8.86
CA SER A 234 6.40 1.33 8.80
C SER A 234 6.46 2.06 10.13
N ASN A 235 6.22 1.36 11.24
CA ASN A 235 6.04 1.95 12.58
C ASN A 235 7.10 1.46 13.57
N GLY A 236 8.37 1.45 13.17
CA GLY A 236 9.48 1.21 14.10
C GLY A 236 9.41 -0.13 14.87
N GLY A 237 9.05 -1.22 14.16
CA GLY A 237 8.95 -2.55 14.77
C GLY A 237 7.53 -3.00 15.13
N ALA A 238 6.49 -2.26 14.79
CA ALA A 238 5.12 -2.75 14.92
C ALA A 238 4.80 -3.78 13.81
N GLN A 239 3.97 -4.77 14.14
CA GLN A 239 3.48 -5.72 13.14
C GLN A 239 2.64 -5.00 12.06
N VAL A 240 2.77 -5.45 10.81
CA VAL A 240 1.99 -4.92 9.68
C VAL A 240 0.56 -5.45 9.71
N GLY A 241 -0.43 -4.59 9.41
CA GLY A 241 -1.81 -5.00 9.15
C GLY A 241 -2.53 -5.56 10.38
N VAL A 242 -2.43 -4.88 11.53
CA VAL A 242 -3.18 -5.27 12.73
C VAL A 242 -4.61 -4.76 12.66
N SER A 243 -5.56 -5.68 12.62
CA SER A 243 -7.01 -5.42 12.60
C SER A 243 -7.72 -6.42 13.53
N ALA A 244 -9.06 -6.35 13.64
CA ALA A 244 -9.80 -7.33 14.43
C ALA A 244 -9.59 -8.77 13.95
N LEU A 245 -9.34 -8.97 12.64
CA LEU A 245 -9.06 -10.28 12.05
C LEU A 245 -7.77 -10.89 12.59
N THR A 246 -6.75 -10.05 12.75
CA THR A 246 -5.35 -10.46 12.95
C THR A 246 -4.84 -10.17 14.36
N ASN A 247 -5.69 -9.64 15.22
CA ASN A 247 -5.33 -9.18 16.57
C ASN A 247 -4.67 -10.26 17.45
N GLY A 248 -5.08 -11.50 17.33
CA GLY A 248 -4.50 -12.63 18.06
C GLY A 248 -3.14 -13.12 17.54
N TYR A 249 -2.72 -12.62 16.35
CA TYR A 249 -1.51 -13.07 15.67
C TYR A 249 -0.38 -12.04 15.68
N GLN A 250 -0.47 -10.98 16.48
CA GLN A 250 0.50 -9.88 16.55
C GLN A 250 1.92 -10.32 16.98
N THR A 251 2.06 -11.52 17.52
CA THR A 251 3.33 -12.06 17.98
C THR A 251 3.99 -13.01 16.97
N ALA A 252 3.62 -12.91 15.70
CA ALA A 252 4.18 -13.72 14.63
C ALA A 252 5.71 -13.52 14.50
N LYS A 253 6.41 -14.60 14.20
CA LYS A 253 7.82 -14.56 13.78
C LYS A 253 7.97 -13.95 12.39
N ALA A 254 7.00 -14.20 11.52
CA ALA A 254 6.97 -13.66 10.18
C ALA A 254 5.53 -13.57 9.65
N GLN A 255 5.33 -12.67 8.69
CA GLN A 255 4.15 -12.65 7.83
C GLN A 255 4.57 -12.99 6.39
N GLN A 256 3.69 -13.64 5.65
CA GLN A 256 3.92 -14.01 4.27
C GLN A 256 2.65 -13.75 3.47
N ARG A 257 2.80 -13.18 2.28
CA ARG A 257 1.69 -12.84 1.39
C ARG A 257 2.00 -13.30 -0.02
N PHE A 258 1.02 -13.94 -0.64
CA PHE A 258 1.00 -14.22 -2.07
C PHE A 258 -0.26 -13.59 -2.66
N ALA A 259 -0.14 -12.98 -3.85
CA ALA A 259 -1.26 -12.33 -4.51
C ALA A 259 -1.25 -12.57 -6.02
N VAL A 260 -2.46 -12.72 -6.56
CA VAL A 260 -2.75 -12.74 -7.99
C VAL A 260 -3.77 -11.65 -8.29
N GLY A 261 -3.54 -10.87 -9.34
CA GLY A 261 -4.47 -9.84 -9.81
C GLY A 261 -4.74 -9.96 -11.30
N LEU A 262 -5.97 -9.67 -11.67
CA LEU A 262 -6.44 -9.61 -13.04
C LEU A 262 -7.20 -8.30 -13.24
N SER A 263 -6.94 -7.59 -14.32
CA SER A 263 -7.75 -6.43 -14.74
C SER A 263 -8.10 -6.56 -16.21
N TYR A 264 -9.31 -6.13 -16.57
CA TYR A 264 -9.75 -6.11 -17.96
C TYR A 264 -10.59 -4.87 -18.25
N ARG A 265 -10.21 -4.14 -19.30
CA ARG A 265 -10.96 -3.00 -19.82
C ARG A 265 -11.87 -3.46 -20.94
N PHE A 266 -13.17 -3.49 -20.68
CA PHE A 266 -14.20 -3.89 -21.66
C PHE A 266 -14.45 -2.79 -22.71
N SER A 267 -14.36 -1.53 -22.26
CA SER A 267 -14.53 -0.33 -23.10
C SER A 267 -13.89 0.89 -22.39
N ASP A 268 -13.99 2.08 -23.00
CA ASP A 268 -13.56 3.32 -22.33
C ASP A 268 -14.41 3.68 -21.11
N ALA A 269 -15.60 3.11 -20.99
CA ALA A 269 -16.53 3.35 -19.87
C ALA A 269 -16.54 2.24 -18.82
N TRP A 270 -16.02 1.04 -19.13
CA TRP A 270 -16.14 -0.11 -18.24
C TRP A 270 -14.83 -0.87 -18.11
N ASP A 271 -14.42 -1.11 -16.89
CA ASP A 271 -13.34 -2.01 -16.55
C ASP A 271 -13.62 -2.75 -15.23
N ALA A 272 -12.92 -3.85 -15.02
CA ALA A 272 -13.05 -4.64 -13.81
C ALA A 272 -11.69 -5.18 -13.36
N THR A 273 -11.60 -5.45 -12.05
CA THR A 273 -10.48 -6.19 -11.44
C THR A 273 -10.98 -7.38 -10.65
N ALA A 274 -10.13 -8.39 -10.56
CA ALA A 274 -10.29 -9.52 -9.64
C ALA A 274 -8.94 -9.80 -8.97
N THR A 275 -8.98 -10.16 -7.69
CA THR A 275 -7.79 -10.48 -6.90
C THR A 275 -8.01 -11.75 -6.11
N TYR A 276 -6.94 -12.49 -5.91
CA TYR A 276 -6.85 -13.55 -4.90
C TYR A 276 -5.59 -13.36 -4.10
N THR A 277 -5.70 -13.43 -2.77
CA THR A 277 -4.55 -13.33 -1.87
C THR A 277 -4.56 -14.43 -0.83
N ASN A 278 -3.37 -14.88 -0.46
CA ASN A 278 -3.11 -15.80 0.64
C ASN A 278 -2.17 -15.11 1.61
N THR A 279 -2.58 -14.90 2.84
CA THR A 279 -1.80 -14.24 3.90
C THR A 279 -1.59 -15.20 5.06
N GLU A 280 -0.34 -15.36 5.46
CA GLU A 280 0.07 -16.26 6.51
C GLU A 280 0.73 -15.51 7.68
N TYR A 281 0.35 -15.85 8.90
CA TYR A 281 0.99 -15.44 10.15
C TYR A 281 1.71 -16.64 10.72
N ILE A 282 3.04 -16.64 10.69
CA ILE A 282 3.90 -17.78 11.00
C ILE A 282 4.39 -17.63 12.44
N PRO A 283 4.10 -18.57 13.35
CA PRO A 283 4.55 -18.50 14.73
C PRO A 283 6.04 -18.83 14.87
N GLY A 284 6.62 -18.37 15.98
CA GLY A 284 7.91 -18.78 16.52
C GLY A 284 7.75 -19.27 17.95
N ALA A 285 8.82 -19.68 18.58
CA ALA A 285 8.80 -20.24 19.95
C ALA A 285 8.24 -19.30 21.02
N ALA A 286 8.35 -17.96 20.82
CA ALA A 286 7.82 -16.95 21.73
C ALA A 286 6.49 -16.34 21.26
N SER A 287 5.88 -16.89 20.21
CA SER A 287 4.57 -16.44 19.74
C SER A 287 3.46 -16.87 20.70
N LYS A 288 2.40 -16.08 20.79
CA LYS A 288 1.20 -16.37 21.57
C LYS A 288 0.22 -17.31 20.83
N PHE A 289 0.62 -17.91 19.72
CA PHE A 289 -0.13 -18.89 18.94
C PHE A 289 0.85 -19.93 18.38
N VAL A 290 0.36 -21.13 18.04
CA VAL A 290 1.23 -22.30 17.79
C VAL A 290 1.19 -22.81 16.36
N ASN A 291 0.08 -22.62 15.62
CA ASN A 291 -0.06 -23.04 14.24
C ASN A 291 -0.14 -21.82 13.33
N THR A 292 0.44 -21.90 12.14
CA THR A 292 0.32 -20.85 11.13
C THR A 292 -1.17 -20.55 10.89
N ALA A 293 -1.51 -19.26 10.99
CA ALA A 293 -2.85 -18.77 10.67
C ALA A 293 -2.85 -18.28 9.22
N ILE A 294 -3.78 -18.77 8.42
CA ILE A 294 -3.87 -18.50 6.98
C ILE A 294 -5.22 -17.84 6.69
N PHE A 295 -5.17 -16.72 5.97
CA PHE A 295 -6.33 -15.99 5.47
C PHE A 295 -6.28 -16.00 3.95
N ASN A 296 -7.35 -16.52 3.33
CA ASN A 296 -7.54 -16.49 1.88
C ASN A 296 -8.59 -15.46 1.55
N THR A 297 -8.27 -14.51 0.67
CA THR A 297 -9.19 -13.47 0.23
C THR A 297 -9.37 -13.52 -1.27
N ALA A 298 -10.62 -13.48 -1.71
CA ALA A 298 -10.99 -13.24 -3.09
C ALA A 298 -11.77 -11.94 -3.19
N GLY A 299 -11.37 -11.05 -4.09
CA GLY A 299 -12.01 -9.76 -4.31
C GLY A 299 -12.28 -9.48 -5.78
N ALA A 300 -13.30 -8.69 -6.05
CA ALA A 300 -13.59 -8.16 -7.38
C ALA A 300 -14.13 -6.74 -7.27
N ALA A 301 -13.80 -5.91 -8.25
CA ALA A 301 -14.34 -4.56 -8.38
C ALA A 301 -14.72 -4.29 -9.83
N LEU A 302 -15.87 -3.61 -10.00
CA LEU A 302 -16.37 -3.10 -11.26
C LEU A 302 -16.34 -1.59 -11.23
N HIS A 303 -15.85 -1.00 -12.28
CA HIS A 303 -15.71 0.43 -12.46
C HIS A 303 -16.47 0.90 -13.70
N TRP A 304 -17.23 2.00 -13.55
CA TRP A 304 -18.06 2.57 -14.60
C TRP A 304 -17.88 4.07 -14.71
N LYS A 305 -17.45 4.52 -15.87
CA LYS A 305 -17.28 5.93 -16.27
C LYS A 305 -18.28 6.32 -17.34
N PRO A 306 -19.53 6.69 -16.97
CA PRO A 306 -20.54 7.09 -17.96
C PRO A 306 -20.21 8.41 -18.66
N SER A 307 -19.35 9.22 -18.08
CA SER A 307 -18.97 10.52 -18.65
C SER A 307 -17.55 10.94 -18.14
N ALA A 308 -17.07 12.06 -18.67
CA ALA A 308 -15.77 12.60 -18.26
C ALA A 308 -15.72 13.10 -16.81
N VAL A 309 -16.87 13.32 -16.17
CA VAL A 309 -16.96 13.88 -14.81
C VAL A 309 -17.50 12.92 -13.76
N TRP A 310 -18.15 11.84 -14.16
CA TRP A 310 -18.70 10.83 -13.25
C TRP A 310 -17.92 9.53 -13.32
N ASP A 311 -17.68 8.97 -12.13
CA ASP A 311 -16.97 7.73 -11.91
C ASP A 311 -17.67 6.95 -10.80
N PHE A 312 -18.02 5.70 -11.05
CA PHE A 312 -18.75 4.83 -10.13
C PHE A 312 -17.97 3.52 -9.94
N GLY A 313 -17.96 3.02 -8.72
CA GLY A 313 -17.37 1.75 -8.39
C GLY A 313 -18.27 0.88 -7.55
N ALA A 314 -18.15 -0.43 -7.74
CA ALA A 314 -18.76 -1.44 -6.89
C ALA A 314 -17.73 -2.54 -6.64
N GLY A 315 -17.60 -2.98 -5.39
CA GLY A 315 -16.65 -4.02 -5.00
C GLY A 315 -17.28 -5.06 -4.06
N TYR A 316 -16.76 -6.27 -4.14
CA TYR A 316 -17.05 -7.35 -3.20
C TYR A 316 -15.76 -8.07 -2.85
N ALA A 317 -15.59 -8.39 -1.55
CA ALA A 317 -14.49 -9.23 -1.08
C ALA A 317 -15.00 -10.29 -0.10
N TYR A 318 -14.42 -11.48 -0.21
CA TYR A 318 -14.63 -12.60 0.70
C TYR A 318 -13.29 -13.04 1.26
N THR A 319 -13.18 -13.02 2.61
CA THR A 319 -12.00 -13.53 3.32
C THR A 319 -12.41 -14.70 4.21
N ARG A 320 -11.64 -15.77 4.19
CA ARG A 320 -11.80 -16.94 5.07
C ARG A 320 -10.48 -17.32 5.71
N ALA A 321 -10.47 -17.45 7.04
CA ALA A 321 -9.37 -18.07 7.77
C ALA A 321 -9.41 -19.60 7.63
N THR A 322 -8.27 -20.28 7.74
CA THR A 322 -8.21 -21.72 7.89
C THR A 322 -8.38 -22.11 9.37
N GLU A 323 -8.83 -23.33 9.60
CA GLU A 323 -8.90 -23.92 10.95
C GLU A 323 -7.49 -24.10 11.50
N ALA A 324 -7.20 -23.44 12.61
CA ALA A 324 -5.90 -23.49 13.27
C ALA A 324 -6.01 -23.02 14.73
N ASN A 325 -5.04 -23.31 15.56
CA ASN A 325 -4.94 -22.81 16.93
C ASN A 325 -6.15 -23.12 17.81
N GLY A 326 -6.80 -24.29 17.60
CA GLY A 326 -7.98 -24.73 18.34
C GLY A 326 -9.30 -24.15 17.80
N ILE A 327 -9.28 -23.38 16.73
CA ILE A 327 -10.47 -22.86 16.08
C ILE A 327 -10.97 -23.88 15.06
N THR A 328 -12.22 -24.32 15.21
CA THR A 328 -12.92 -25.27 14.29
C THR A 328 -14.05 -24.61 13.50
N ASP A 329 -14.51 -23.43 13.93
CA ASP A 329 -15.45 -22.56 13.18
C ASP A 329 -14.68 -21.32 12.74
N SER A 330 -13.92 -21.45 11.68
CA SER A 330 -12.98 -20.42 11.22
C SER A 330 -13.69 -19.15 10.73
N ALA A 331 -13.07 -18.01 11.03
CA ALA A 331 -13.60 -16.68 10.68
C ALA A 331 -13.81 -16.52 9.17
N GLN A 332 -14.93 -15.93 8.81
CA GLN A 332 -15.33 -15.59 7.46
C GLN A 332 -15.85 -14.15 7.42
N TYR A 333 -15.48 -13.43 6.37
CA TYR A 333 -15.83 -12.01 6.19
C TYR A 333 -16.34 -11.77 4.78
N HIS A 334 -17.53 -11.16 4.69
CA HIS A 334 -18.11 -10.69 3.44
C HIS A 334 -18.14 -9.18 3.46
N GLN A 335 -17.62 -8.52 2.44
CA GLN A 335 -17.58 -7.07 2.36
C GLN A 335 -18.09 -6.58 1.02
N PHE A 336 -18.95 -5.57 1.06
CA PHE A 336 -19.51 -4.87 -0.10
C PHE A 336 -19.11 -3.41 -0.04
N ASN A 337 -18.75 -2.83 -1.18
CA ASN A 337 -18.32 -1.46 -1.30
C ASN A 337 -18.98 -0.80 -2.50
N LEU A 338 -19.36 0.47 -2.33
CA LEU A 338 -19.81 1.34 -3.42
C LEU A 338 -19.04 2.65 -3.36
N SER A 339 -18.86 3.28 -4.49
CA SER A 339 -18.25 4.60 -4.61
C SER A 339 -18.89 5.41 -5.72
N GLN A 340 -18.99 6.70 -5.49
CA GLN A 340 -19.36 7.70 -6.49
C GLN A 340 -18.34 8.82 -6.42
N TYR A 341 -17.81 9.22 -7.57
CA TYR A 341 -16.84 10.30 -7.67
C TYR A 341 -17.30 11.29 -8.75
N TYR A 342 -17.31 12.58 -8.38
CA TYR A 342 -17.67 13.66 -9.28
C TYR A 342 -16.51 14.65 -9.44
N LEU A 343 -15.98 14.78 -10.66
CA LEU A 343 -14.91 15.69 -11.01
C LEU A 343 -15.44 17.13 -11.16
N LEU A 344 -15.09 18.01 -10.22
CA LEU A 344 -15.27 19.46 -10.35
C LEU A 344 -14.24 20.07 -11.31
N SER A 345 -13.05 19.50 -11.34
CA SER A 345 -11.95 19.86 -12.25
C SER A 345 -10.99 18.68 -12.40
N LYS A 346 -9.94 18.82 -13.24
CA LYS A 346 -8.88 17.80 -13.35
C LYS A 346 -8.15 17.50 -12.02
N ARG A 347 -8.25 18.39 -11.03
CA ARG A 347 -7.52 18.31 -9.74
C ARG A 347 -8.43 18.20 -8.53
N THR A 348 -9.72 18.51 -8.68
CA THR A 348 -10.67 18.58 -7.55
C THR A 348 -11.85 17.68 -7.84
N GLY A 349 -12.21 16.84 -6.88
CA GLY A 349 -13.39 15.98 -6.96
C GLY A 349 -14.14 15.90 -5.63
N LEU A 350 -15.43 15.61 -5.73
CA LEU A 350 -16.28 15.21 -4.62
C LEU A 350 -16.48 13.71 -4.68
N TYR A 351 -16.67 13.08 -3.53
CA TYR A 351 -16.90 11.63 -3.48
C TYR A 351 -17.90 11.24 -2.40
N LEU A 352 -18.56 10.09 -2.64
CA LEU A 352 -19.31 9.32 -1.66
C LEU A 352 -18.74 7.90 -1.65
N LEU A 353 -18.65 7.31 -0.46
CA LEU A 353 -18.20 5.93 -0.25
C LEU A 353 -19.13 5.25 0.73
N GLU A 354 -19.56 4.05 0.42
CA GLU A 354 -20.34 3.18 1.28
C GLU A 354 -19.67 1.81 1.40
N ALA A 355 -19.66 1.26 2.59
CA ALA A 355 -19.16 -0.07 2.83
C ALA A 355 -19.99 -0.80 3.89
N TYR A 356 -20.21 -2.09 3.67
CA TYR A 356 -20.84 -2.99 4.62
C TYR A 356 -20.01 -4.27 4.75
N GLN A 357 -19.74 -4.68 5.98
CA GLN A 357 -19.06 -5.94 6.24
C GLN A 357 -19.89 -6.80 7.20
N HIS A 358 -19.94 -8.11 6.90
CA HIS A 358 -20.47 -9.16 7.77
C HIS A 358 -19.37 -10.18 8.06
N ALA A 359 -19.07 -10.37 9.35
CA ALA A 359 -18.14 -11.35 9.87
C ALA A 359 -18.91 -12.44 10.66
N LYS A 360 -18.44 -13.68 10.57
CA LYS A 360 -18.94 -14.83 11.35
C LYS A 360 -17.81 -15.80 11.65
N GLY A 361 -18.05 -16.74 12.56
CA GLY A 361 -17.06 -17.69 13.02
C GLY A 361 -16.17 -17.10 14.12
N LYS A 362 -15.01 -17.70 14.33
CA LYS A 362 -14.11 -17.45 15.44
C LYS A 362 -12.71 -17.07 14.97
N THR A 363 -12.04 -16.21 15.75
CA THR A 363 -10.62 -15.86 15.61
C THR A 363 -9.93 -15.85 16.97
N LEU A 364 -8.60 -15.65 17.00
CA LEU A 364 -7.91 -15.47 18.27
C LEU A 364 -8.04 -14.03 18.77
N GLY A 365 -8.36 -13.88 20.05
CA GLY A 365 -8.28 -12.62 20.76
C GLY A 365 -6.83 -12.21 21.08
N THR A 366 -6.65 -11.02 21.64
CA THR A 366 -5.34 -10.38 21.92
C THR A 366 -4.39 -11.25 22.75
N SER A 367 -4.93 -12.12 23.61
CA SER A 367 -4.12 -13.04 24.43
C SER A 367 -3.55 -14.22 23.66
N GLY A 368 -3.98 -14.43 22.39
CA GLY A 368 -3.49 -15.50 21.51
C GLY A 368 -4.13 -16.86 21.81
N ALA A 369 -3.33 -17.94 21.80
CA ALA A 369 -3.81 -19.31 21.97
C ALA A 369 -4.63 -19.49 23.26
N GLY A 370 -5.78 -20.18 23.15
CA GLY A 370 -6.74 -20.33 24.24
C GLY A 370 -7.73 -19.16 24.41
N SER A 371 -7.50 -18.03 23.75
CA SER A 371 -8.44 -16.88 23.73
C SER A 371 -9.21 -16.87 22.40
N ILE A 372 -10.17 -17.78 22.24
CA ILE A 372 -11.02 -17.86 21.06
C ILE A 372 -12.22 -16.92 21.25
N VAL A 373 -12.38 -15.96 20.33
CA VAL A 373 -13.44 -14.95 20.37
C VAL A 373 -14.25 -14.96 19.07
N ASP A 374 -15.45 -14.40 19.11
CA ASP A 374 -16.26 -14.21 17.89
C ASP A 374 -15.52 -13.26 16.93
N ALA A 375 -15.55 -13.59 15.65
CA ALA A 375 -15.04 -12.70 14.62
C ALA A 375 -15.90 -11.46 14.52
N THR A 376 -15.26 -10.28 14.63
CA THR A 376 -15.92 -8.98 14.49
C THR A 376 -15.52 -8.29 13.22
N ALA A 377 -16.41 -7.47 12.65
CA ALA A 377 -16.15 -6.76 11.42
C ALA A 377 -15.06 -5.69 11.61
N THR A 378 -14.26 -5.45 10.58
CA THR A 378 -13.32 -4.33 10.46
C THR A 378 -13.35 -3.81 9.04
N LEU A 379 -14.09 -2.75 8.80
CA LEU A 379 -14.06 -2.03 7.52
C LEU A 379 -12.82 -1.17 7.43
N GLY A 380 -12.27 -1.10 6.23
CA GLY A 380 -11.05 -0.34 5.97
C GLY A 380 -9.79 -1.05 6.44
N ASP A 381 -8.72 -0.28 6.55
CA ASP A 381 -7.35 -0.74 6.75
C ASP A 381 -6.94 -0.93 8.23
N GLY A 382 -7.85 -0.73 9.18
CA GLY A 382 -7.54 -0.80 10.62
C GLY A 382 -6.69 0.35 11.14
N PHE A 383 -6.09 1.16 10.26
CA PHE A 383 -5.31 2.35 10.61
C PHE A 383 -6.18 3.62 10.60
N ASN A 384 -7.03 3.75 9.59
CA ASN A 384 -7.91 4.91 9.39
C ASN A 384 -9.32 4.67 9.93
N SER A 385 -9.69 3.46 10.27
CA SER A 385 -11.01 3.09 10.76
C SER A 385 -10.96 2.36 12.10
N ALA A 386 -12.07 2.37 12.84
CA ALA A 386 -12.22 1.61 14.06
C ALA A 386 -12.81 0.22 13.76
N PRO A 387 -12.39 -0.84 14.49
CA PRO A 387 -13.04 -2.14 14.41
C PRO A 387 -14.47 -2.07 14.96
N SER A 388 -15.32 -3.03 14.57
CA SER A 388 -16.65 -3.23 15.14
C SER A 388 -16.58 -4.07 16.42
N SER A 389 -17.50 -3.82 17.34
CA SER A 389 -17.74 -4.71 18.47
C SER A 389 -18.65 -5.90 18.13
N THR A 390 -19.12 -6.02 16.90
CA THR A 390 -20.07 -7.04 16.44
C THR A 390 -19.63 -7.64 15.12
N GLY A 391 -20.28 -8.72 14.69
CA GLY A 391 -20.07 -9.31 13.35
C GLY A 391 -20.48 -8.43 12.19
N THR A 392 -21.04 -7.23 12.41
CA THR A 392 -21.46 -6.33 11.33
C THR A 392 -20.90 -4.92 11.52
N GLN A 393 -20.56 -4.29 10.41
CA GLN A 393 -20.21 -2.88 10.39
C GLN A 393 -20.69 -2.23 9.09
N PHE A 394 -21.26 -1.04 9.20
CA PHE A 394 -21.57 -0.17 8.09
C PHE A 394 -20.72 1.10 8.20
N ALA A 395 -20.19 1.58 7.08
CA ALA A 395 -19.50 2.85 6.99
C ALA A 395 -20.00 3.65 5.78
N PHE A 396 -20.03 4.96 5.97
CA PHE A 396 -20.34 5.94 4.94
C PHE A 396 -19.33 7.07 5.02
N GLY A 397 -18.88 7.58 3.89
CA GLY A 397 -17.97 8.72 3.80
C GLY A 397 -18.34 9.64 2.65
N ALA A 398 -18.38 10.95 2.91
CA ALA A 398 -18.54 11.98 1.90
C ALA A 398 -17.42 13.00 2.03
N GLY A 399 -16.81 13.41 0.93
CA GLY A 399 -15.67 14.32 1.03
C GLY A 399 -15.29 15.02 -0.25
N ILE A 400 -14.22 15.81 -0.12
CA ILE A 400 -13.58 16.55 -1.19
C ILE A 400 -12.09 16.21 -1.22
N ILE A 401 -11.58 16.00 -2.40
CA ILE A 401 -10.14 15.77 -2.66
C ILE A 401 -9.61 16.81 -3.64
N HIS A 402 -8.45 17.36 -3.32
CA HIS A 402 -7.72 18.27 -4.20
C HIS A 402 -6.28 17.79 -4.41
N ARG A 403 -5.83 17.81 -5.67
CA ARG A 403 -4.46 17.45 -6.09
C ARG A 403 -3.73 18.67 -6.62
N PHE A 404 -2.51 18.90 -6.19
CA PHE A 404 -1.67 20.03 -6.64
C PHE A 404 -0.28 19.61 -7.08
#